data_03842fe12106871b982da3d6575af4fc
#
_entry.id   03842fe12106871b982da3d6575af4fc
#
_cell.length_a   1.000
_cell.length_b   1.000
_cell.length_c   1.000
_cell.angle_alpha   90.00
_cell.angle_beta   90.00
_cell.angle_gamma   90.00
#
_symmetry.space_group_name_H-M   'P 1'
#
loop_
_entity.id
_entity.type
_entity.pdbx_description
1 polymer ?
#
loop_
_entity_poly.entity_id
_entity_poly.type
_entity_poly.pdbx_seq_one_letter_code
_entity_poly.pdbx_strand_id
1 'polypeptide(L)'
;VKTAKNKQPVIMISLITAVCLLGDSMLYVVLPIRWQEFGLSSLWEVGILLSVNRLVRLPLNPLIGWLYRNMSKRAGILLAVLLASVTTASYGLAGGFWILFLMRSVWGVAWSFLRLGGYFTIIELSDKTNRGHFMGTFNGLIGLGSLVGMLAGSFAVEWFGIRNVTLAFGLAALLAVPFVLKHVAPSRTELNDSASPIDGTPAVKPWQEPLVVWTLIAGLLSAMVFQGMFNSTLSRLIQVHEATYVNLWTFTIGAASLAGILQALRWGLQPWLSPWIGRQYDASQDQGRLFAVLLACVACLLVIVPFRMPFALWLVLLLGVQLGITAVSTIVDAMASNASTHASRLAVMTSYTVATDLGASLGPSIAYTLDDIVGTSASYWCAAAVLLLLAARWLLPFREPARQGQAAALQEHR
;
A
#
# COMPACT_ATOMS: atom_id res chain seq x y z
N VAL A 1 23.02 -19.84 26.06
CA VAL A 1 23.35 -19.33 24.73
C VAL A 1 22.10 -19.53 23.86
N LYS A 2 21.24 -18.47 23.69
CA LYS A 2 20.08 -18.52 22.77
C LYS A 2 20.63 -18.56 21.36
N THR A 3 20.52 -19.70 20.68
CA THR A 3 20.80 -19.87 19.26
C THR A 3 20.07 -18.77 18.49
N ALA A 4 20.82 -17.94 17.77
CA ALA A 4 20.24 -16.94 16.88
C ALA A 4 19.31 -17.68 15.89
N LYS A 5 17.99 -17.52 16.06
CA LYS A 5 17.00 -18.15 15.16
C LYS A 5 17.34 -17.77 13.71
N ASN A 6 17.43 -18.78 12.86
CA ASN A 6 17.86 -18.63 11.48
C ASN A 6 16.94 -17.64 10.74
N LYS A 7 17.50 -16.52 10.25
CA LYS A 7 16.77 -15.47 9.49
C LYS A 7 16.46 -15.91 8.06
N GLN A 8 17.09 -16.97 7.59
CA GLN A 8 17.02 -17.43 6.21
C GLN A 8 15.59 -17.69 5.71
N PRO A 9 14.68 -18.36 6.45
CA PRO A 9 13.33 -18.58 5.96
C PRO A 9 12.54 -17.28 5.76
N VAL A 10 12.74 -16.26 6.63
CA VAL A 10 12.08 -14.96 6.49
C VAL A 10 12.58 -14.23 5.24
N ILE A 11 13.89 -14.22 5.01
CA ILE A 11 14.48 -13.62 3.80
C ILE A 11 13.98 -14.35 2.55
N MET A 12 13.94 -15.67 2.56
CA MET A 12 13.52 -16.47 1.40
C MET A 12 12.06 -16.23 1.06
N ILE A 13 11.13 -16.22 2.05
CA ILE A 13 9.72 -15.95 1.79
C ILE A 13 9.49 -14.51 1.32
N SER A 14 10.30 -13.56 1.82
CA SER A 14 10.27 -12.16 1.36
C SER A 14 10.69 -12.04 -0.10
N LEU A 15 11.77 -12.72 -0.50
CA LEU A 15 12.26 -12.74 -1.89
C LEU A 15 11.27 -13.44 -2.83
N ILE A 16 10.69 -14.58 -2.42
CA ILE A 16 9.63 -15.26 -3.16
C ILE A 16 8.44 -14.30 -3.40
N THR A 17 8.00 -13.62 -2.35
CA THR A 17 6.90 -12.65 -2.44
C THR A 17 7.28 -11.46 -3.33
N ALA A 18 8.52 -10.96 -3.22
CA ALA A 18 9.03 -9.86 -4.05
C ALA A 18 9.02 -10.21 -5.54
N VAL A 19 9.47 -11.43 -5.91
CA VAL A 19 9.47 -11.89 -7.31
C VAL A 19 8.04 -12.05 -7.83
N CYS A 20 7.11 -12.60 -7.03
CA CYS A 20 5.71 -12.69 -7.41
C CYS A 20 5.04 -11.32 -7.63
N LEU A 21 5.55 -10.26 -6.99
CA LEU A 21 4.98 -8.91 -7.06
C LEU A 21 5.43 -8.12 -8.30
N LEU A 22 6.47 -8.56 -9.02
CA LEU A 22 7.04 -7.82 -10.16
C LEU A 22 5.98 -7.42 -11.20
N GLY A 23 5.15 -8.38 -11.64
CA GLY A 23 4.12 -8.15 -12.65
C GLY A 23 3.00 -7.22 -12.16
N ASP A 24 2.53 -7.39 -10.93
CA ASP A 24 1.52 -6.52 -10.34
C ASP A 24 2.01 -5.08 -10.22
N SER A 25 3.23 -4.90 -9.74
CA SER A 25 3.83 -3.56 -9.56
C SER A 25 4.06 -2.85 -10.90
N MET A 26 4.50 -3.58 -11.93
CA MET A 26 4.63 -3.05 -13.28
C MET A 26 3.29 -2.52 -13.82
N LEU A 27 2.18 -3.24 -13.57
CA LEU A 27 0.87 -2.85 -14.09
C LEU A 27 0.40 -1.49 -13.58
N TYR A 28 0.74 -1.09 -12.35
CA TYR A 28 0.37 0.24 -11.83
C TYR A 28 0.95 1.38 -12.67
N VAL A 29 2.02 1.14 -13.40
CA VAL A 29 2.70 2.14 -14.23
C VAL A 29 2.35 1.98 -15.71
N VAL A 30 2.29 0.75 -16.21
CA VAL A 30 2.12 0.44 -17.63
C VAL A 30 0.65 0.48 -18.07
N LEU A 31 -0.24 -0.12 -17.26
CA LEU A 31 -1.66 -0.25 -17.61
C LEU A 31 -2.34 1.11 -17.91
N PRO A 32 -2.12 2.19 -17.13
CA PRO A 32 -2.77 3.47 -17.39
C PRO A 32 -2.36 4.15 -18.71
N ILE A 33 -1.18 3.81 -19.24
CA ILE A 33 -0.66 4.41 -20.48
C ILE A 33 -1.01 3.57 -21.69
N ARG A 34 -0.93 2.25 -21.54
CA ARG A 34 -1.10 1.29 -22.65
C ARG A 34 -2.41 0.50 -22.56
N TRP A 35 -3.42 1.07 -21.89
CA TRP A 35 -4.70 0.40 -21.63
C TRP A 35 -5.37 -0.18 -22.88
N GLN A 36 -5.21 0.47 -24.03
CA GLN A 36 -5.73 -0.01 -25.33
C GLN A 36 -5.05 -1.31 -25.78
N GLU A 37 -3.75 -1.49 -25.51
CA GLU A 37 -3.02 -2.74 -25.81
C GLU A 37 -3.52 -3.92 -24.98
N PHE A 38 -4.13 -3.64 -23.81
CA PHE A 38 -4.80 -4.64 -22.98
C PHE A 38 -6.25 -4.93 -23.42
N GLY A 39 -6.72 -4.31 -24.50
CA GLY A 39 -8.09 -4.48 -25.00
C GLY A 39 -9.16 -3.80 -24.15
N LEU A 40 -8.80 -2.74 -23.43
CA LEU A 40 -9.74 -1.92 -22.67
C LEU A 40 -10.33 -0.83 -23.55
N SER A 41 -11.56 -0.40 -23.23
CA SER A 41 -12.32 0.58 -24.01
C SER A 41 -12.34 1.96 -23.36
N SER A 42 -12.06 2.06 -22.07
CA SER A 42 -12.15 3.30 -21.30
C SER A 42 -11.23 3.34 -20.09
N LEU A 43 -10.95 4.53 -19.57
CA LEU A 43 -10.08 4.72 -18.41
C LEU A 43 -10.69 4.24 -17.09
N TRP A 44 -12.02 4.30 -16.94
CA TRP A 44 -12.66 3.79 -15.75
C TRP A 44 -12.42 2.28 -15.55
N GLU A 45 -12.28 1.51 -16.64
CA GLU A 45 -11.91 0.09 -16.59
C GLU A 45 -10.52 -0.11 -15.97
N VAL A 46 -9.56 0.77 -16.30
CA VAL A 46 -8.23 0.80 -15.66
C VAL A 46 -8.36 1.00 -14.15
N GLY A 47 -9.18 1.96 -13.75
CA GLY A 47 -9.44 2.25 -12.33
C GLY A 47 -9.98 1.04 -11.59
N ILE A 48 -10.98 0.37 -12.13
CA ILE A 48 -11.56 -0.84 -11.53
C ILE A 48 -10.51 -1.97 -11.47
N LEU A 49 -9.75 -2.19 -12.52
CA LEU A 49 -8.73 -3.24 -12.56
C LEU A 49 -7.63 -3.01 -11.52
N LEU A 50 -7.21 -1.77 -11.28
CA LEU A 50 -6.22 -1.44 -10.25
C LEU A 50 -6.80 -1.50 -8.83
N SER A 51 -8.10 -1.38 -8.68
CA SER A 51 -8.82 -1.42 -7.40
C SER A 51 -9.20 -2.83 -6.96
N VAL A 52 -9.66 -3.67 -7.89
CA VAL A 52 -10.30 -4.96 -7.60
C VAL A 52 -9.41 -5.91 -6.81
N ASN A 53 -8.11 -5.94 -7.09
CA ASN A 53 -7.18 -6.81 -6.37
C ASN A 53 -7.10 -6.50 -4.86
N ARG A 54 -7.33 -5.25 -4.46
CA ARG A 54 -7.38 -4.84 -3.06
C ARG A 54 -8.76 -5.07 -2.45
N LEU A 55 -9.83 -4.78 -3.20
CA LEU A 55 -11.21 -4.99 -2.74
C LEU A 55 -11.48 -6.46 -2.43
N VAL A 56 -11.05 -7.35 -3.32
CA VAL A 56 -11.23 -8.81 -3.15
C VAL A 56 -10.53 -9.33 -1.88
N ARG A 57 -9.43 -8.72 -1.46
CA ARG A 57 -8.71 -9.10 -0.24
C ARG A 57 -9.47 -8.83 1.04
N LEU A 58 -10.31 -7.80 1.08
CA LEU A 58 -11.04 -7.41 2.30
C LEU A 58 -11.87 -8.57 2.86
N PRO A 59 -12.79 -9.20 2.09
CA PRO A 59 -13.54 -10.36 2.56
C PRO A 59 -12.73 -11.65 2.59
N LEU A 60 -11.69 -11.78 1.76
CA LEU A 60 -10.93 -13.03 1.63
C LEU A 60 -9.83 -13.20 2.67
N ASN A 61 -9.28 -12.14 3.25
CA ASN A 61 -8.23 -12.25 4.26
C ASN A 61 -8.66 -13.11 5.47
N PRO A 62 -9.86 -12.95 6.07
CA PRO A 62 -10.33 -13.84 7.13
C PRO A 62 -10.49 -15.29 6.67
N LEU A 63 -11.01 -15.51 5.45
CA LEU A 63 -11.20 -16.85 4.88
C LEU A 63 -9.83 -17.53 4.67
N ILE A 64 -8.85 -16.83 4.12
CA ILE A 64 -7.51 -17.37 3.91
C ILE A 64 -6.80 -17.64 5.25
N GLY A 65 -7.01 -16.78 6.26
CA GLY A 65 -6.58 -17.06 7.63
C GLY A 65 -7.15 -18.36 8.18
N TRP A 66 -8.44 -18.60 7.94
CA TRP A 66 -9.09 -19.87 8.31
C TRP A 66 -8.54 -21.06 7.51
N LEU A 67 -8.30 -20.91 6.20
CA LEU A 67 -7.70 -21.95 5.37
C LEU A 67 -6.31 -22.36 5.87
N TYR A 68 -5.49 -21.42 6.33
CA TYR A 68 -4.17 -21.71 6.91
C TYR A 68 -4.20 -22.52 8.22
N ARG A 69 -5.34 -22.59 8.92
CA ARG A 69 -5.52 -23.52 10.04
C ARG A 69 -5.59 -24.98 9.58
N ASN A 70 -6.11 -25.22 8.39
CA ASN A 70 -6.37 -26.56 7.87
C ASN A 70 -5.31 -27.04 6.85
N MET A 71 -4.52 -26.11 6.28
CA MET A 71 -3.50 -26.41 5.28
C MET A 71 -2.10 -26.04 5.78
N SER A 72 -1.07 -26.68 5.22
CA SER A 72 0.32 -26.33 5.54
C SER A 72 0.70 -24.99 4.92
N LYS A 73 1.58 -24.23 5.58
CA LYS A 73 2.11 -22.95 5.07
C LYS A 73 2.75 -23.13 3.70
N ARG A 74 3.48 -24.22 3.50
CA ARG A 74 4.08 -24.57 2.20
C ARG A 74 3.03 -24.67 1.10
N ALA A 75 1.92 -25.36 1.35
CA ALA A 75 0.85 -25.52 0.37
C ALA A 75 0.18 -24.18 0.02
N GLY A 76 -0.08 -23.33 1.02
CA GLY A 76 -0.65 -21.99 0.79
C GLY A 76 0.27 -21.09 -0.04
N ILE A 77 1.58 -21.08 0.26
CA ILE A 77 2.55 -20.29 -0.48
C ILE A 77 2.77 -20.86 -1.90
N LEU A 78 2.79 -22.20 -2.08
CA LEU A 78 2.86 -22.82 -3.41
C LEU A 78 1.66 -22.42 -4.27
N LEU A 79 0.46 -22.53 -3.71
CA LEU A 79 -0.77 -22.11 -4.40
C LEU A 79 -0.66 -20.65 -4.82
N ALA A 80 -0.20 -19.78 -3.92
CA ALA A 80 -0.04 -18.35 -4.20
C ALA A 80 0.98 -18.06 -5.32
N VAL A 81 2.12 -18.76 -5.33
CA VAL A 81 3.15 -18.63 -6.38
C VAL A 81 2.62 -19.07 -7.73
N LEU A 82 1.88 -20.20 -7.79
CA LEU A 82 1.25 -20.67 -9.02
C LEU A 82 0.20 -19.68 -9.53
N LEU A 83 -0.68 -19.19 -8.65
CA LEU A 83 -1.67 -18.16 -9.01
C LEU A 83 -1.00 -16.89 -9.49
N ALA A 84 0.06 -16.43 -8.81
CA ALA A 84 0.84 -15.25 -9.20
C ALA A 84 1.49 -15.42 -10.58
N SER A 85 2.07 -16.59 -10.86
CA SER A 85 2.67 -16.91 -12.17
C SER A 85 1.62 -16.87 -13.28
N VAL A 86 0.50 -17.59 -13.11
CA VAL A 86 -0.58 -17.65 -14.11
C VAL A 86 -1.20 -16.28 -14.36
N THR A 87 -1.53 -15.53 -13.31
CA THR A 87 -2.14 -14.20 -13.45
C THR A 87 -1.19 -13.22 -14.12
N THR A 88 0.09 -13.21 -13.74
CA THR A 88 1.09 -12.32 -14.36
C THR A 88 1.30 -12.66 -15.84
N ALA A 89 1.42 -13.94 -16.20
CA ALA A 89 1.56 -14.37 -17.59
C ALA A 89 0.30 -14.03 -18.42
N SER A 90 -0.89 -14.15 -17.84
CA SER A 90 -2.16 -13.87 -18.53
C SER A 90 -2.30 -12.39 -18.95
N TYR A 91 -1.69 -11.44 -18.25
CA TYR A 91 -1.75 -10.02 -18.61
C TYR A 91 -1.19 -9.71 -20.01
N GLY A 92 -0.29 -10.52 -20.52
CA GLY A 92 0.26 -10.34 -21.87
C GLY A 92 -0.33 -11.30 -22.92
N LEU A 93 -1.12 -12.30 -22.50
CA LEU A 93 -1.71 -13.30 -23.39
C LEU A 93 -3.20 -13.07 -23.63
N ALA A 94 -3.89 -12.48 -22.66
CA ALA A 94 -5.33 -12.28 -22.67
C ALA A 94 -5.64 -10.79 -22.69
N GLY A 95 -6.63 -10.39 -23.50
CA GLY A 95 -7.12 -9.01 -23.60
C GLY A 95 -8.59 -8.91 -23.20
N GLY A 96 -8.99 -7.68 -22.86
CA GLY A 96 -10.37 -7.36 -22.52
C GLY A 96 -10.64 -7.30 -21.01
N PHE A 97 -11.59 -6.45 -20.65
CA PHE A 97 -11.88 -6.09 -19.26
C PHE A 97 -12.19 -7.29 -18.37
N TRP A 98 -13.09 -8.19 -18.78
CA TRP A 98 -13.56 -9.27 -17.91
C TRP A 98 -12.50 -10.31 -17.58
N ILE A 99 -11.61 -10.63 -18.53
CA ILE A 99 -10.51 -11.57 -18.29
C ILE A 99 -9.49 -10.92 -17.33
N LEU A 100 -9.13 -9.67 -17.59
CA LEU A 100 -8.22 -8.95 -16.71
C LEU A 100 -8.82 -8.75 -15.32
N PHE A 101 -10.11 -8.45 -15.20
CA PHE A 101 -10.82 -8.35 -13.93
C PHE A 101 -10.74 -9.65 -13.11
N LEU A 102 -10.98 -10.79 -13.76
CA LEU A 102 -10.85 -12.10 -13.12
C LEU A 102 -9.39 -12.34 -12.67
N MET A 103 -8.42 -12.11 -13.56
CA MET A 103 -7.00 -12.32 -13.24
C MET A 103 -6.51 -11.39 -12.13
N ARG A 104 -6.94 -10.13 -12.10
CA ARG A 104 -6.64 -9.18 -11.01
C ARG A 104 -7.28 -9.60 -9.69
N SER A 105 -8.48 -10.15 -9.74
CA SER A 105 -9.16 -10.72 -8.56
C SER A 105 -8.41 -11.93 -8.01
N VAL A 106 -8.00 -12.85 -8.89
CA VAL A 106 -7.19 -14.03 -8.53
C VAL A 106 -5.82 -13.63 -7.99
N TRP A 107 -5.21 -12.57 -8.55
CA TRP A 107 -3.99 -11.99 -7.99
C TRP A 107 -4.20 -11.50 -6.56
N GLY A 108 -5.34 -10.87 -6.26
CA GLY A 108 -5.69 -10.45 -4.89
C GLY A 108 -5.71 -11.63 -3.91
N VAL A 109 -6.21 -12.79 -4.34
CA VAL A 109 -6.16 -14.05 -3.56
C VAL A 109 -4.71 -14.50 -3.33
N ALA A 110 -3.91 -14.54 -4.40
CA ALA A 110 -2.50 -14.93 -4.33
C ALA A 110 -1.71 -14.04 -3.36
N TRP A 111 -1.92 -12.73 -3.43
CA TRP A 111 -1.31 -11.76 -2.52
C TRP A 111 -1.68 -12.01 -1.06
N SER A 112 -2.95 -12.30 -0.78
CA SER A 112 -3.41 -12.60 0.59
C SER A 112 -2.74 -13.85 1.16
N PHE A 113 -2.57 -14.90 0.36
CA PHE A 113 -1.82 -16.09 0.76
C PHE A 113 -0.34 -15.79 1.02
N LEU A 114 0.33 -15.04 0.14
CA LEU A 114 1.73 -14.66 0.30
C LEU A 114 1.94 -13.83 1.57
N ARG A 115 1.10 -12.81 1.77
CA ARG A 115 1.22 -11.88 2.91
C ARG A 115 0.97 -12.59 4.24
N LEU A 116 -0.13 -13.35 4.34
CA LEU A 116 -0.45 -14.10 5.56
C LEU A 116 0.56 -15.22 5.83
N GLY A 117 0.98 -15.97 4.80
CA GLY A 117 2.02 -16.98 4.93
C GLY A 117 3.36 -16.41 5.42
N GLY A 118 3.73 -15.21 4.95
CA GLY A 118 4.89 -14.46 5.43
C GLY A 118 4.75 -14.06 6.89
N TYR A 119 3.60 -13.51 7.28
CA TYR A 119 3.34 -13.11 8.66
C TYR A 119 3.37 -14.30 9.62
N PHE A 120 2.76 -15.42 9.27
CA PHE A 120 2.81 -16.64 10.09
C PHE A 120 4.25 -17.15 10.25
N THR A 121 5.05 -17.10 9.19
CA THR A 121 6.47 -17.48 9.25
C THR A 121 7.25 -16.54 10.19
N ILE A 122 6.98 -15.25 10.16
CA ILE A 122 7.62 -14.28 11.05
C ILE A 122 7.20 -14.53 12.50
N ILE A 123 5.92 -14.72 12.77
CA ILE A 123 5.41 -14.96 14.13
C ILE A 123 6.05 -16.22 14.74
N GLU A 124 6.17 -17.28 13.97
CA GLU A 124 6.76 -18.55 14.42
C GLU A 124 8.27 -18.44 14.72
N LEU A 125 9.00 -17.67 13.89
CA LEU A 125 10.46 -17.56 14.01
C LEU A 125 10.92 -16.40 14.88
N SER A 126 10.03 -15.45 15.22
CA SER A 126 10.38 -14.25 15.99
C SER A 126 9.97 -14.35 17.45
N ASP A 127 10.75 -13.72 18.32
CA ASP A 127 10.40 -13.42 19.70
C ASP A 127 9.92 -11.98 19.84
N LYS A 128 9.35 -11.59 21.00
CA LYS A 128 8.87 -10.22 21.25
C LYS A 128 9.94 -9.13 20.96
N THR A 129 11.22 -9.47 21.12
CA THR A 129 12.37 -8.54 21.00
C THR A 129 12.85 -8.34 19.56
N ASN A 130 12.60 -9.29 18.65
CA ASN A 130 13.14 -9.26 17.27
C ASN A 130 12.05 -9.27 16.18
N ARG A 131 10.77 -9.34 16.56
CA ARG A 131 9.64 -9.40 15.63
C ARG A 131 9.58 -8.18 14.71
N GLY A 132 9.83 -6.98 15.23
CA GLY A 132 9.89 -5.75 14.45
C GLY A 132 10.98 -5.79 13.38
N HIS A 133 12.16 -6.32 13.71
CA HIS A 133 13.25 -6.47 12.75
C HIS A 133 12.91 -7.44 11.61
N PHE A 134 12.27 -8.59 11.92
CA PHE A 134 11.84 -9.54 10.89
C PHE A 134 10.72 -8.98 10.01
N MET A 135 9.77 -8.25 10.60
CA MET A 135 8.70 -7.58 9.86
C MET A 135 9.25 -6.47 8.96
N GLY A 136 10.21 -5.69 9.46
CA GLY A 136 10.91 -4.67 8.66
C GLY A 136 11.68 -5.29 7.49
N THR A 137 12.38 -6.41 7.71
CA THR A 137 13.07 -7.15 6.64
C THR A 137 12.09 -7.65 5.58
N PHE A 138 10.97 -8.23 5.99
CA PHE A 138 9.93 -8.73 5.10
C PHE A 138 9.33 -7.60 4.24
N ASN A 139 8.89 -6.52 4.88
CA ASN A 139 8.31 -5.38 4.16
C ASN A 139 9.33 -4.66 3.27
N GLY A 140 10.58 -4.54 3.72
CA GLY A 140 11.67 -3.92 2.95
C GLY A 140 11.99 -4.70 1.67
N LEU A 141 12.12 -6.01 1.74
CA LEU A 141 12.39 -6.85 0.57
C LEU A 141 11.19 -6.87 -0.41
N ILE A 142 9.96 -6.89 0.09
CA ILE A 142 8.76 -6.75 -0.74
C ILE A 142 8.74 -5.38 -1.42
N GLY A 143 9.08 -4.31 -0.70
CA GLY A 143 9.19 -2.97 -1.25
C GLY A 143 10.22 -2.88 -2.38
N LEU A 144 11.38 -3.54 -2.23
CA LEU A 144 12.39 -3.66 -3.30
C LEU A 144 11.84 -4.43 -4.51
N GLY A 145 11.05 -5.48 -4.31
CA GLY A 145 10.37 -6.19 -5.39
C GLY A 145 9.41 -5.28 -6.17
N SER A 146 8.62 -4.48 -5.45
CA SER A 146 7.74 -3.49 -6.06
C SER A 146 8.52 -2.43 -6.85
N LEU A 147 9.61 -1.93 -6.29
CA LEU A 147 10.50 -0.98 -6.96
C LEU A 147 11.07 -1.55 -8.26
N VAL A 148 11.61 -2.76 -8.21
CA VAL A 148 12.14 -3.45 -9.41
C VAL A 148 11.05 -3.68 -10.44
N GLY A 149 9.85 -4.13 -10.02
CA GLY A 149 8.71 -4.34 -10.90
C GLY A 149 8.27 -3.06 -11.62
N MET A 150 8.15 -1.94 -10.88
CA MET A 150 7.77 -0.65 -11.45
C MET A 150 8.85 -0.09 -12.36
N LEU A 151 10.11 -0.09 -11.93
CA LEU A 151 11.22 0.51 -12.67
C LEU A 151 11.66 -0.38 -13.84
N ALA A 152 12.19 -1.57 -13.55
CA ALA A 152 12.69 -2.46 -14.59
C ALA A 152 11.57 -2.97 -15.51
N GLY A 153 10.36 -3.18 -14.96
CA GLY A 153 9.21 -3.62 -15.73
C GLY A 153 8.75 -2.57 -16.74
N SER A 154 8.70 -1.28 -16.38
CA SER A 154 8.31 -0.22 -17.32
C SER A 154 9.32 -0.06 -18.46
N PHE A 155 10.62 -0.04 -18.17
CA PHE A 155 11.66 -0.02 -19.20
C PHE A 155 11.63 -1.26 -20.09
N ALA A 156 11.50 -2.45 -19.47
CA ALA A 156 11.45 -3.69 -20.26
C ALA A 156 10.25 -3.72 -21.21
N VAL A 157 9.08 -3.20 -20.79
CA VAL A 157 7.89 -3.12 -21.65
C VAL A 157 8.10 -2.18 -22.83
N GLU A 158 8.84 -1.09 -22.66
CA GLU A 158 9.16 -0.19 -23.77
C GLU A 158 10.00 -0.88 -24.86
N TRP A 159 10.93 -1.76 -24.47
CA TRP A 159 11.84 -2.42 -25.41
C TRP A 159 11.33 -3.77 -25.91
N PHE A 160 10.72 -4.57 -25.06
CA PHE A 160 10.35 -5.94 -25.37
C PHE A 160 8.83 -6.15 -25.52
N GLY A 161 8.02 -5.14 -25.24
CA GLY A 161 6.56 -5.20 -25.27
C GLY A 161 5.95 -5.91 -24.04
N ILE A 162 4.65 -5.70 -23.83
CA ILE A 162 3.91 -6.18 -22.67
C ILE A 162 3.95 -7.71 -22.57
N ARG A 163 3.69 -8.39 -23.71
CA ARG A 163 3.59 -9.87 -23.74
C ARG A 163 4.86 -10.55 -23.25
N ASN A 164 6.02 -10.15 -23.76
CA ASN A 164 7.29 -10.80 -23.41
C ASN A 164 7.67 -10.54 -21.95
N VAL A 165 7.44 -9.33 -21.46
CA VAL A 165 7.77 -8.96 -20.07
C VAL A 165 6.86 -9.66 -19.07
N THR A 166 5.55 -9.74 -19.33
CA THR A 166 4.62 -10.43 -18.43
C THR A 166 4.87 -11.94 -18.41
N LEU A 167 5.22 -12.54 -19.56
CA LEU A 167 5.64 -13.94 -19.62
C LEU A 167 6.95 -14.17 -18.84
N ALA A 168 7.95 -13.30 -18.99
CA ALA A 168 9.21 -13.39 -18.25
C ALA A 168 8.99 -13.28 -16.74
N PHE A 169 8.15 -12.33 -16.29
CA PHE A 169 7.82 -12.17 -14.87
C PHE A 169 6.98 -13.34 -14.34
N GLY A 170 6.04 -13.87 -15.14
CA GLY A 170 5.28 -15.07 -14.80
C GLY A 170 6.19 -16.29 -14.65
N LEU A 171 7.17 -16.46 -15.55
CA LEU A 171 8.17 -17.52 -15.47
C LEU A 171 9.08 -17.33 -14.25
N ALA A 172 9.53 -16.10 -13.98
CA ALA A 172 10.33 -15.79 -12.79
C ALA A 172 9.56 -16.15 -11.49
N ALA A 173 8.27 -15.87 -11.42
CA ALA A 173 7.42 -16.30 -10.31
C ALA A 173 7.36 -17.84 -10.22
N LEU A 174 7.22 -18.55 -11.33
CA LEU A 174 7.21 -20.02 -11.36
C LEU A 174 8.54 -20.62 -10.90
N LEU A 175 9.67 -19.98 -11.24
CA LEU A 175 11.00 -20.38 -10.78
C LEU A 175 11.19 -20.22 -9.26
N ALA A 176 10.29 -19.53 -8.55
CA ALA A 176 10.28 -19.50 -7.10
C ALA A 176 9.76 -20.80 -6.45
N VAL A 177 9.05 -21.68 -7.18
CA VAL A 177 8.49 -22.96 -6.66
C VAL A 177 9.56 -23.83 -5.98
N PRO A 178 10.73 -24.15 -6.57
CA PRO A 178 11.75 -24.96 -5.91
C PRO A 178 12.28 -24.30 -4.62
N PHE A 179 12.34 -22.98 -4.56
CA PHE A 179 12.74 -22.26 -3.34
C PHE A 179 11.68 -22.38 -2.24
N VAL A 180 10.39 -22.36 -2.57
CA VAL A 180 9.30 -22.64 -1.62
C VAL A 180 9.44 -24.05 -1.06
N LEU A 181 9.64 -25.06 -1.92
CA LEU A 181 9.78 -26.46 -1.51
C LEU A 181 10.97 -26.69 -0.58
N LYS A 182 12.06 -25.96 -0.80
CA LYS A 182 13.30 -26.10 -0.03
C LYS A 182 13.26 -25.34 1.30
N HIS A 183 12.70 -24.13 1.34
CA HIS A 183 12.90 -23.21 2.48
C HIS A 183 11.65 -22.96 3.32
N VAL A 184 10.43 -23.32 2.83
CA VAL A 184 9.21 -23.16 3.61
C VAL A 184 8.87 -24.49 4.28
N ALA A 185 8.74 -24.46 5.60
CA ALA A 185 8.40 -25.66 6.35
C ALA A 185 6.97 -26.14 6.04
N PRO A 186 6.71 -27.46 5.96
CA PRO A 186 5.38 -28.02 5.74
C PRO A 186 4.51 -28.03 7.01
N SER A 187 4.83 -27.14 7.97
CA SER A 187 4.11 -27.04 9.25
C SER A 187 2.74 -26.38 9.04
N ARG A 188 1.75 -26.83 9.81
CA ARG A 188 0.48 -26.11 9.99
C ARG A 188 0.71 -24.94 10.92
N THR A 189 -0.04 -23.87 10.72
CA THR A 189 0.00 -22.71 11.64
C THR A 189 -0.76 -23.07 12.90
N GLU A 190 -0.05 -23.37 13.99
CA GLU A 190 -0.66 -23.38 15.32
C GLU A 190 -0.93 -21.92 15.72
N LEU A 191 -2.11 -21.41 15.35
CA LEU A 191 -2.62 -20.20 15.96
C LEU A 191 -3.04 -20.59 17.36
N ASN A 192 -2.10 -20.48 18.32
CA ASN A 192 -2.48 -20.50 19.72
C ASN A 192 -3.52 -19.39 19.92
N ASP A 193 -4.75 -19.75 20.23
CA ASP A 193 -5.84 -18.85 20.64
C ASP A 193 -5.52 -18.13 21.98
N SER A 194 -4.29 -18.25 22.47
CA SER A 194 -3.78 -17.57 23.68
C SER A 194 -3.42 -16.09 23.46
N ALA A 195 -4.10 -15.39 22.56
CA ALA A 195 -4.32 -13.96 22.73
C ALA A 195 -5.54 -13.76 23.65
N SER A 196 -5.51 -14.35 24.84
CA SER A 196 -6.35 -13.91 25.95
C SER A 196 -6.12 -12.42 26.16
N PRO A 197 -7.15 -11.62 26.41
CA PRO A 197 -6.99 -10.23 26.81
C PRO A 197 -6.06 -10.22 28.02
N ILE A 198 -4.86 -9.68 27.85
CA ILE A 198 -4.02 -9.33 29.00
C ILE A 198 -4.77 -8.19 29.67
N ASP A 199 -5.17 -8.43 30.89
CA ASP A 199 -5.91 -7.58 31.81
C ASP A 199 -7.41 -7.46 31.55
N GLY A 200 -8.20 -7.84 32.57
CA GLY A 200 -9.66 -7.79 32.69
C GLY A 200 -10.30 -6.39 32.60
N THR A 201 -9.74 -5.47 31.84
CA THR A 201 -10.37 -4.22 31.48
C THR A 201 -11.37 -4.47 30.36
N PRO A 202 -12.63 -4.03 30.48
CA PRO A 202 -13.60 -4.14 29.40
C PRO A 202 -13.01 -3.47 28.16
N ALA A 203 -12.87 -4.24 27.07
CA ALA A 203 -12.31 -3.76 25.82
C ALA A 203 -13.20 -2.62 25.31
N VAL A 204 -12.77 -1.36 25.50
CA VAL A 204 -13.44 -0.20 24.93
C VAL A 204 -13.45 -0.42 23.41
N LYS A 205 -14.64 -0.43 22.82
CA LYS A 205 -14.78 -0.62 21.36
C LYS A 205 -14.08 0.54 20.66
N PRO A 206 -13.20 0.29 19.67
CA PRO A 206 -12.44 1.35 18.99
C PRO A 206 -13.29 2.51 18.47
N TRP A 207 -14.54 2.23 18.12
CA TRP A 207 -15.51 3.20 17.58
C TRP A 207 -16.03 4.21 18.62
N GLN A 208 -15.75 4.04 19.90
CA GLN A 208 -16.21 4.93 20.96
C GLN A 208 -15.25 6.08 21.24
N GLU A 209 -14.00 5.98 20.76
CA GLU A 209 -13.01 7.05 20.91
C GLU A 209 -12.92 7.91 19.65
N PRO A 210 -13.28 9.21 19.69
CA PRO A 210 -13.25 10.10 18.52
C PRO A 210 -11.88 10.17 17.86
N LEU A 211 -10.79 10.14 18.64
CA LEU A 211 -9.42 10.16 18.13
C LEU A 211 -9.13 8.92 17.27
N VAL A 212 -9.55 7.72 17.71
CA VAL A 212 -9.38 6.48 16.95
C VAL A 212 -10.15 6.56 15.63
N VAL A 213 -11.42 6.98 15.67
CA VAL A 213 -12.27 7.08 14.47
C VAL A 213 -11.66 8.05 13.46
N TRP A 214 -11.21 9.23 13.88
CA TRP A 214 -10.61 10.21 12.99
C TRP A 214 -9.24 9.78 12.47
N THR A 215 -8.49 9.00 13.23
CA THR A 215 -7.25 8.37 12.75
C THR A 215 -7.52 7.32 11.67
N LEU A 216 -8.58 6.51 11.83
CA LEU A 216 -9.02 5.56 10.79
C LEU A 216 -9.47 6.28 9.52
N ILE A 217 -10.24 7.38 9.66
CA ILE A 217 -10.66 8.21 8.52
C ILE A 217 -9.43 8.84 7.84
N ALA A 218 -8.48 9.37 8.61
CA ALA A 218 -7.24 9.91 8.07
C ALA A 218 -6.44 8.85 7.31
N GLY A 219 -6.35 7.63 7.85
CA GLY A 219 -5.73 6.48 7.18
C GLY A 219 -6.42 6.13 5.86
N LEU A 220 -7.75 6.03 5.88
CA LEU A 220 -8.57 5.74 4.70
C LEU A 220 -8.39 6.81 3.61
N LEU A 221 -8.59 8.08 3.95
CA LEU A 221 -8.52 9.18 2.98
C LEU A 221 -7.10 9.41 2.45
N SER A 222 -6.08 9.32 3.31
CA SER A 222 -4.68 9.42 2.89
C SER A 222 -4.30 8.26 1.98
N ALA A 223 -4.70 7.03 2.30
CA ALA A 223 -4.45 5.88 1.45
C ALA A 223 -5.20 5.97 0.12
N MET A 224 -6.43 6.50 0.12
CA MET A 224 -7.22 6.72 -1.10
C MET A 224 -6.52 7.71 -2.04
N VAL A 225 -6.07 8.85 -1.51
CA VAL A 225 -5.41 9.88 -2.32
C VAL A 225 -4.01 9.44 -2.76
N PHE A 226 -3.20 8.91 -1.84
CA PHE A 226 -1.77 8.69 -2.10
C PHE A 226 -1.47 7.30 -2.65
N GLN A 227 -1.95 6.23 -1.99
CA GLN A 227 -1.66 4.87 -2.40
C GLN A 227 -2.59 4.38 -3.53
N GLY A 228 -3.81 4.89 -3.56
CA GLY A 228 -4.78 4.59 -4.60
C GLY A 228 -4.61 5.50 -5.80
N MET A 229 -5.11 6.75 -5.71
CA MET A 229 -5.18 7.69 -6.81
C MET A 229 -3.79 8.06 -7.35
N PHE A 230 -2.95 8.73 -6.56
CA PHE A 230 -1.70 9.31 -7.06
C PHE A 230 -0.74 8.26 -7.65
N ASN A 231 -0.57 7.12 -6.96
CA ASN A 231 0.30 6.05 -7.47
C ASN A 231 -0.18 5.46 -8.80
N SER A 232 -1.49 5.34 -9.00
CA SER A 232 -2.05 4.77 -10.22
C SER A 232 -2.12 5.78 -11.37
N THR A 233 -2.34 7.07 -11.08
CA THR A 233 -2.52 8.09 -12.12
C THR A 233 -1.23 8.79 -12.52
N LEU A 234 -0.11 8.60 -11.79
CA LEU A 234 1.15 9.31 -12.03
C LEU A 234 1.66 9.15 -13.47
N SER A 235 1.66 7.93 -14.01
CA SER A 235 2.10 7.69 -15.39
C SER A 235 1.18 8.35 -16.41
N ARG A 236 -0.13 8.31 -16.17
CA ARG A 236 -1.12 8.98 -17.01
C ARG A 236 -0.96 10.50 -16.97
N LEU A 237 -0.74 11.05 -15.76
CA LEU A 237 -0.48 12.47 -15.57
C LEU A 237 0.73 12.94 -16.40
N ILE A 238 1.83 12.19 -16.37
CA ILE A 238 3.04 12.48 -17.15
C ILE A 238 2.71 12.43 -18.65
N GLN A 239 1.96 11.43 -19.09
CA GLN A 239 1.55 11.31 -20.49
C GLN A 239 0.70 12.49 -20.95
N VAL A 240 -0.20 12.99 -20.12
CA VAL A 240 -1.07 14.14 -20.48
C VAL A 240 -0.29 15.46 -20.48
N HIS A 241 0.73 15.60 -19.61
CA HIS A 241 1.51 16.82 -19.49
C HIS A 241 2.58 16.95 -20.59
N GLU A 242 3.33 15.88 -20.89
CA GLU A 242 4.54 15.88 -21.73
C GLU A 242 4.44 15.01 -23.00
N ALA A 243 3.35 14.29 -23.20
CA ALA A 243 3.17 13.23 -24.19
C ALA A 243 3.76 11.86 -23.75
N THR A 244 3.60 10.85 -24.64
CA THR A 244 4.01 9.46 -24.33
C THR A 244 5.52 9.32 -24.11
N TYR A 245 6.32 10.17 -24.76
CA TYR A 245 7.77 10.18 -24.65
C TYR A 245 8.27 11.56 -24.22
N VAL A 246 9.12 11.56 -23.22
CA VAL A 246 9.76 12.74 -22.64
C VAL A 246 11.20 12.81 -23.11
N ASN A 247 11.60 13.92 -23.70
CA ASN A 247 12.99 14.16 -24.11
C ASN A 247 13.77 14.77 -22.93
N LEU A 248 14.67 13.97 -22.36
CA LEU A 248 15.63 14.41 -21.35
C LEU A 248 17.01 14.57 -22.02
N TRP A 249 17.26 15.77 -22.54
CA TRP A 249 18.49 16.13 -23.27
C TRP A 249 18.77 15.19 -24.46
N THR A 250 19.58 14.15 -24.27
CA THR A 250 19.96 13.17 -25.30
C THR A 250 19.16 11.86 -25.24
N PHE A 251 18.34 11.66 -24.20
CA PHE A 251 17.59 10.43 -23.98
C PHE A 251 16.09 10.67 -24.09
N THR A 252 15.41 9.83 -24.84
CA THR A 252 13.96 9.77 -24.87
C THR A 252 13.48 8.70 -23.90
N ILE A 253 12.71 9.10 -22.87
CA ILE A 253 12.19 8.20 -21.84
C ILE A 253 10.66 8.19 -21.94
N GLY A 254 10.05 7.01 -21.92
CA GLY A 254 8.60 6.89 -21.88
C GLY A 254 8.00 7.40 -20.56
N ALA A 255 6.75 7.87 -20.63
CA ALA A 255 6.02 8.35 -19.45
C ALA A 255 5.90 7.27 -18.35
N ALA A 256 5.77 5.98 -18.74
CA ALA A 256 5.78 4.87 -17.79
C ALA A 256 7.11 4.74 -17.06
N SER A 257 8.23 4.81 -17.80
CA SER A 257 9.57 4.71 -17.21
C SER A 257 9.88 5.89 -16.29
N LEU A 258 9.47 7.11 -16.66
CA LEU A 258 9.62 8.29 -15.79
C LEU A 258 8.79 8.16 -14.51
N ALA A 259 7.55 7.67 -14.60
CA ALA A 259 6.73 7.37 -13.43
C ALA A 259 7.39 6.31 -12.54
N GLY A 260 7.97 5.26 -13.16
CA GLY A 260 8.74 4.22 -12.48
C GLY A 260 9.94 4.79 -11.71
N ILE A 261 10.71 5.69 -12.34
CA ILE A 261 11.85 6.38 -11.70
C ILE A 261 11.39 7.19 -10.49
N LEU A 262 10.34 8.01 -10.63
CA LEU A 262 9.81 8.83 -9.53
C LEU A 262 9.32 7.99 -8.35
N GLN A 263 8.63 6.89 -8.62
CA GLN A 263 8.19 5.97 -7.57
C GLN A 263 9.36 5.23 -6.92
N ALA A 264 10.34 4.79 -7.73
CA ALA A 264 11.55 4.16 -7.22
C ALA A 264 12.33 5.10 -6.29
N LEU A 265 12.48 6.37 -6.68
CA LEU A 265 13.15 7.39 -5.87
C LEU A 265 12.44 7.58 -4.52
N ARG A 266 11.11 7.64 -4.51
CA ARG A 266 10.32 7.70 -3.26
C ARG A 266 10.60 6.51 -2.35
N TRP A 267 10.48 5.28 -2.88
CA TRP A 267 10.72 4.07 -2.11
C TRP A 267 12.17 3.99 -1.61
N GLY A 268 13.13 4.46 -2.43
CA GLY A 268 14.54 4.53 -2.05
C GLY A 268 14.82 5.54 -0.93
N LEU A 269 14.14 6.67 -0.90
CA LEU A 269 14.32 7.70 0.13
C LEU A 269 13.56 7.39 1.44
N GLN A 270 12.52 6.58 1.38
CA GLN A 270 11.64 6.29 2.52
C GLN A 270 12.38 5.78 3.78
N PRO A 271 13.40 4.89 3.71
CA PRO A 271 14.09 4.39 4.91
C PRO A 271 14.81 5.47 5.72
N TRP A 272 15.22 6.55 5.09
CA TRP A 272 15.86 7.69 5.77
C TRP A 272 14.86 8.78 6.17
N LEU A 273 13.89 9.04 5.30
CA LEU A 273 12.93 10.13 5.48
C LEU A 273 11.90 9.79 6.56
N SER A 274 11.36 8.57 6.59
CA SER A 274 10.32 8.18 7.55
C SER A 274 10.79 8.24 9.01
N PRO A 275 11.98 7.75 9.40
CA PRO A 275 12.46 7.88 10.78
C PRO A 275 12.73 9.34 11.17
N TRP A 276 13.16 10.18 10.23
CA TRP A 276 13.39 11.61 10.49
C TRP A 276 12.06 12.32 10.75
N ILE A 277 11.04 12.10 9.90
CA ILE A 277 9.69 12.66 10.05
C ILE A 277 9.03 12.19 11.35
N GLY A 278 9.14 10.88 11.66
CA GLY A 278 8.60 10.30 12.90
C GLY A 278 9.16 11.01 14.14
N ARG A 279 10.48 11.26 14.18
CA ARG A 279 11.11 12.01 15.28
C ARG A 279 10.61 13.44 15.39
N GLN A 280 10.41 14.14 14.25
CA GLN A 280 9.86 15.51 14.27
C GLN A 280 8.41 15.53 14.76
N TYR A 281 7.62 14.52 14.37
CA TYR A 281 6.25 14.35 14.83
C TYR A 281 6.19 14.08 16.34
N ASP A 282 7.02 13.18 16.85
CA ASP A 282 7.08 12.83 18.28
C ASP A 282 7.56 14.03 19.14
N ALA A 283 8.47 14.85 18.60
CA ALA A 283 8.99 16.05 19.29
C ALA A 283 8.02 17.25 19.22
N SER A 284 6.99 17.21 18.38
CA SER A 284 6.05 18.31 18.21
C SER A 284 5.12 18.47 19.41
N GLN A 285 4.95 19.69 19.91
CA GLN A 285 3.99 20.01 20.98
C GLN A 285 2.54 19.90 20.51
N ASP A 286 2.27 20.17 19.24
CA ASP A 286 0.94 20.08 18.63
C ASP A 286 0.99 19.19 17.38
N GLN A 287 0.86 17.88 17.62
CA GLN A 287 0.89 16.87 16.58
C GLN A 287 -0.25 17.03 15.57
N GLY A 288 -1.42 17.46 16.03
CA GLY A 288 -2.59 17.68 15.17
C GLY A 288 -2.37 18.83 14.20
N ARG A 289 -1.81 19.94 14.68
CA ARG A 289 -1.49 21.11 13.86
C ARG A 289 -0.39 20.82 12.84
N LEU A 290 0.67 20.11 13.26
CA LEU A 290 1.73 19.67 12.33
C LEU A 290 1.16 18.82 11.19
N PHE A 291 0.30 17.87 11.50
CA PHE A 291 -0.36 17.02 10.51
C PHE A 291 -1.25 17.85 9.57
N ALA A 292 -2.06 18.75 10.09
CA ALA A 292 -2.94 19.61 9.30
C ALA A 292 -2.15 20.52 8.33
N VAL A 293 -1.04 21.14 8.80
CA VAL A 293 -0.19 21.96 7.95
C VAL A 293 0.43 21.13 6.82
N LEU A 294 0.92 19.93 7.14
CA LEU A 294 1.50 19.05 6.12
C LEU A 294 0.47 18.62 5.08
N LEU A 295 -0.76 18.27 5.50
CA LEU A 295 -1.86 17.95 4.58
C LEU A 295 -2.18 19.14 3.67
N ALA A 296 -2.25 20.37 4.24
CA ALA A 296 -2.51 21.56 3.46
C ALA A 296 -1.38 21.85 2.45
N CYS A 297 -0.12 21.67 2.83
CA CYS A 297 1.02 21.82 1.91
C CYS A 297 0.91 20.83 0.74
N VAL A 298 0.63 19.54 1.02
CA VAL A 298 0.48 18.53 -0.04
C VAL A 298 -0.74 18.82 -0.91
N ALA A 299 -1.86 19.26 -0.32
CA ALA A 299 -3.03 19.67 -1.07
C ALA A 299 -2.74 20.84 -2.03
N CYS A 300 -2.02 21.87 -1.58
CA CYS A 300 -1.58 22.97 -2.45
C CYS A 300 -0.72 22.46 -3.61
N LEU A 301 0.22 21.55 -3.35
CA LEU A 301 1.02 20.95 -4.42
C LEU A 301 0.13 20.20 -5.41
N LEU A 302 -0.85 19.41 -4.95
CA LEU A 302 -1.77 18.67 -5.82
C LEU A 302 -2.66 19.59 -6.67
N VAL A 303 -3.04 20.78 -6.16
CA VAL A 303 -3.78 21.77 -6.95
C VAL A 303 -2.95 22.28 -8.13
N ILE A 304 -1.64 22.46 -7.92
CA ILE A 304 -0.72 23.02 -8.92
C ILE A 304 -0.31 21.98 -9.97
N VAL A 305 -0.20 20.70 -9.59
CA VAL A 305 0.29 19.60 -10.46
C VAL A 305 -0.36 19.55 -11.86
N PRO A 306 -1.68 19.77 -12.06
CA PRO A 306 -2.30 19.70 -13.39
C PRO A 306 -2.01 20.89 -14.30
N PHE A 307 -1.45 22.00 -13.79
CA PHE A 307 -1.17 23.17 -14.63
C PHE A 307 0.06 22.97 -15.48
N ARG A 308 0.01 23.51 -16.71
CA ARG A 308 1.16 23.49 -17.61
C ARG A 308 2.25 24.44 -17.11
N MET A 309 3.46 23.92 -16.98
CA MET A 309 4.65 24.65 -16.53
C MET A 309 5.90 24.03 -17.13
N PRO A 310 7.09 24.73 -17.07
CA PRO A 310 8.34 24.16 -17.55
C PRO A 310 8.64 22.80 -16.88
N PHE A 311 9.06 21.83 -17.68
CA PHE A 311 9.23 20.43 -17.24
C PHE A 311 10.10 20.28 -15.98
N ALA A 312 11.21 21.02 -15.90
CA ALA A 312 12.10 20.97 -14.73
C ALA A 312 11.40 21.41 -13.43
N LEU A 313 10.60 22.49 -13.49
CA LEU A 313 9.82 22.96 -12.34
C LEU A 313 8.73 21.96 -11.96
N TRP A 314 8.07 21.39 -12.95
CA TRP A 314 7.04 20.38 -12.77
C TRP A 314 7.59 19.09 -12.12
N LEU A 315 8.79 18.66 -12.53
CA LEU A 315 9.47 17.52 -11.94
C LEU A 315 9.80 17.76 -10.46
N VAL A 316 10.30 18.97 -10.10
CA VAL A 316 10.54 19.36 -8.71
C VAL A 316 9.23 19.34 -7.90
N LEU A 317 8.13 19.81 -8.49
CA LEU A 317 6.80 19.76 -7.87
C LEU A 317 6.37 18.32 -7.59
N LEU A 318 6.50 17.41 -8.57
CA LEU A 318 6.19 15.98 -8.40
C LEU A 318 7.05 15.33 -7.30
N LEU A 319 8.34 15.67 -7.23
CA LEU A 319 9.21 15.21 -6.15
C LEU A 319 8.74 15.75 -4.79
N GLY A 320 8.32 17.01 -4.73
CA GLY A 320 7.70 17.61 -3.53
C GLY A 320 6.46 16.85 -3.08
N VAL A 321 5.57 16.50 -4.03
CA VAL A 321 4.39 15.66 -3.74
C VAL A 321 4.81 14.29 -3.20
N GLN A 322 5.79 13.61 -3.81
CA GLN A 322 6.27 12.30 -3.37
C GLN A 322 6.85 12.32 -1.94
N LEU A 323 7.61 13.38 -1.60
CA LEU A 323 8.14 13.58 -0.25
C LEU A 323 7.00 13.85 0.75
N GLY A 324 6.04 14.69 0.35
CA GLY A 324 4.83 14.97 1.14
C GLY A 324 3.99 13.70 1.41
N ILE A 325 3.81 12.85 0.41
CA ILE A 325 3.15 11.54 0.57
C ILE A 325 3.83 10.68 1.62
N THR A 326 5.17 10.59 1.56
CA THR A 326 5.94 9.82 2.53
C THR A 326 5.78 10.40 3.94
N ALA A 327 5.79 11.73 4.06
CA ALA A 327 5.63 12.41 5.34
C ALA A 327 4.24 12.17 5.94
N VAL A 328 3.18 12.41 5.18
CA VAL A 328 1.80 12.19 5.64
C VAL A 328 1.58 10.73 6.02
N SER A 329 2.01 9.78 5.19
CA SER A 329 1.84 8.35 5.47
C SER A 329 2.54 7.95 6.77
N THR A 330 3.78 8.44 7.00
CA THR A 330 4.53 8.17 8.23
C THR A 330 3.82 8.71 9.48
N ILE A 331 3.27 9.94 9.40
CA ILE A 331 2.54 10.53 10.53
C ILE A 331 1.25 9.76 10.81
N VAL A 332 0.49 9.39 9.78
CA VAL A 332 -0.77 8.64 9.96
C VAL A 332 -0.49 7.26 10.57
N ASP A 333 0.57 6.57 10.17
CA ASP A 333 1.00 5.31 10.78
C ASP A 333 1.38 5.49 12.26
N ALA A 334 2.09 6.58 12.60
CA ALA A 334 2.43 6.93 13.98
C ALA A 334 1.18 7.25 14.81
N MET A 335 0.23 8.01 14.25
CA MET A 335 -1.05 8.30 14.89
C MET A 335 -1.86 7.03 15.18
N ALA A 336 -1.92 6.10 14.24
CA ALA A 336 -2.60 4.81 14.43
C ALA A 336 -1.94 3.98 15.54
N SER A 337 -0.60 3.98 15.58
CA SER A 337 0.16 3.34 16.65
C SER A 337 -0.13 3.98 18.01
N ASN A 338 -0.16 5.31 18.12
CA ASN A 338 -0.45 6.05 19.35
C ASN A 338 -1.91 5.86 19.79
N ALA A 339 -2.87 5.94 18.88
CA ALA A 339 -4.28 5.70 19.18
C ALA A 339 -4.54 4.27 19.72
N SER A 340 -3.70 3.32 19.34
CA SER A 340 -3.78 1.92 19.81
C SER A 340 -3.36 1.72 21.28
N THR A 341 -2.83 2.73 21.95
CA THR A 341 -2.50 2.65 23.39
C THR A 341 -3.73 2.84 24.28
N HIS A 342 -4.78 3.49 23.78
CA HIS A 342 -6.00 3.82 24.53
C HIS A 342 -7.14 2.80 24.34
N ALA A 343 -7.08 1.97 23.29
CA ALA A 343 -8.06 0.94 22.98
C ALA A 343 -7.36 -0.41 22.73
N SER A 344 -8.12 -1.47 22.48
CA SER A 344 -7.54 -2.76 22.10
C SER A 344 -6.59 -2.60 20.91
N ARG A 345 -5.29 -2.72 21.17
CA ARG A 345 -4.22 -2.50 20.18
C ARG A 345 -4.42 -3.31 18.89
N LEU A 346 -4.84 -4.56 19.06
CA LEU A 346 -5.10 -5.45 17.91
C LEU A 346 -6.29 -4.93 17.09
N ALA A 347 -7.39 -4.55 17.74
CA ALA A 347 -8.59 -4.07 17.05
C ALA A 347 -8.33 -2.77 16.28
N VAL A 348 -7.62 -1.80 16.88
CA VAL A 348 -7.29 -0.52 16.23
C VAL A 348 -6.38 -0.76 15.01
N MET A 349 -5.32 -1.53 15.16
CA MET A 349 -4.37 -1.78 14.05
C MET A 349 -5.01 -2.60 12.92
N THR A 350 -5.89 -3.56 13.25
CA THR A 350 -6.65 -4.32 12.23
C THR A 350 -7.61 -3.39 11.48
N SER A 351 -8.38 -2.57 12.21
CA SER A 351 -9.31 -1.61 11.60
C SER A 351 -8.57 -0.58 10.73
N TYR A 352 -7.39 -0.12 11.17
CA TYR A 352 -6.53 0.77 10.41
C TYR A 352 -6.06 0.13 9.10
N THR A 353 -5.60 -1.12 9.15
CA THR A 353 -5.18 -1.85 7.94
C THR A 353 -6.34 -2.02 6.96
N VAL A 354 -7.54 -2.36 7.46
CA VAL A 354 -8.75 -2.46 6.61
C VAL A 354 -9.12 -1.10 6.02
N ALA A 355 -9.09 -0.03 6.82
CA ALA A 355 -9.39 1.32 6.36
C ALA A 355 -8.42 1.78 5.26
N THR A 356 -7.11 1.56 5.45
CA THR A 356 -6.09 1.92 4.45
C THR A 356 -6.19 1.07 3.18
N ASP A 357 -6.44 -0.23 3.28
CA ASP A 357 -6.66 -1.09 2.11
C ASP A 357 -7.94 -0.69 1.35
N LEU A 358 -9.01 -0.35 2.06
CA LEU A 358 -10.25 0.16 1.47
C LEU A 358 -10.01 1.49 0.75
N GLY A 359 -9.37 2.45 1.41
CA GLY A 359 -9.03 3.73 0.80
C GLY A 359 -8.17 3.55 -0.45
N ALA A 360 -7.08 2.80 -0.35
CA ALA A 360 -6.18 2.54 -1.46
C ALA A 360 -6.84 1.78 -2.63
N SER A 361 -7.92 1.03 -2.37
CA SER A 361 -8.69 0.37 -3.42
C SER A 361 -9.68 1.30 -4.13
N LEU A 362 -10.29 2.23 -3.40
CA LEU A 362 -11.25 3.19 -3.98
C LEU A 362 -10.56 4.26 -4.84
N GLY A 363 -9.32 4.63 -4.48
CA GLY A 363 -8.57 5.70 -5.12
C GLY A 363 -8.50 5.59 -6.66
N PRO A 364 -8.02 4.49 -7.24
CA PRO A 364 -7.92 4.34 -8.68
C PRO A 364 -9.28 4.39 -9.38
N SER A 365 -10.30 3.71 -8.85
CA SER A 365 -11.65 3.72 -9.44
C SER A 365 -12.22 5.13 -9.52
N ILE A 366 -12.15 5.89 -8.42
CA ILE A 366 -12.64 7.28 -8.37
C ILE A 366 -11.84 8.16 -9.33
N ALA A 367 -10.52 8.05 -9.31
CA ALA A 367 -9.64 8.90 -10.10
C ALA A 367 -9.85 8.71 -11.60
N TYR A 368 -9.87 7.47 -12.08
CA TYR A 368 -10.04 7.20 -13.50
C TYR A 368 -11.47 7.42 -14.00
N THR A 369 -12.48 7.23 -13.13
CA THR A 369 -13.85 7.63 -13.48
C THR A 369 -13.96 9.14 -13.63
N LEU A 370 -13.34 9.92 -12.75
CA LEU A 370 -13.28 11.37 -12.87
C LEU A 370 -12.47 11.82 -14.09
N ASP A 371 -11.36 11.14 -14.39
CA ASP A 371 -10.53 11.44 -15.57
C ASP A 371 -11.32 11.21 -16.87
N ASP A 372 -12.13 10.16 -16.94
CA ASP A 372 -12.95 9.82 -18.10
C ASP A 372 -14.12 10.82 -18.34
N ILE A 373 -14.73 11.33 -17.25
CA ILE A 373 -15.91 12.21 -17.32
C ILE A 373 -15.53 13.69 -17.42
N VAL A 374 -14.58 14.15 -16.62
CA VAL A 374 -14.27 15.58 -16.40
C VAL A 374 -12.84 15.93 -16.83
N GLY A 375 -11.95 14.93 -16.86
CA GLY A 375 -10.54 15.09 -17.18
C GLY A 375 -9.62 14.97 -15.97
N THR A 376 -8.32 14.75 -16.25
CA THR A 376 -7.29 14.41 -15.25
C THR A 376 -7.18 15.45 -14.13
N SER A 377 -7.33 16.74 -14.43
CA SER A 377 -7.23 17.83 -13.44
C SER A 377 -8.25 17.70 -12.32
N ALA A 378 -9.47 17.24 -12.62
CA ALA A 378 -10.55 17.12 -11.65
C ALA A 378 -10.22 16.14 -10.53
N SER A 379 -9.56 15.01 -10.85
CA SER A 379 -9.13 14.02 -9.86
C SER A 379 -8.17 14.63 -8.83
N TYR A 380 -7.22 15.45 -9.28
CA TYR A 380 -6.24 16.10 -8.40
C TYR A 380 -6.85 17.19 -7.55
N TRP A 381 -7.79 17.98 -8.09
CA TRP A 381 -8.49 19.01 -7.34
C TRP A 381 -9.46 18.42 -6.30
N CYS A 382 -10.18 17.35 -6.65
CA CYS A 382 -10.99 16.60 -5.68
C CYS A 382 -10.14 16.02 -4.55
N ALA A 383 -8.98 15.44 -4.87
CA ALA A 383 -8.04 14.94 -3.87
C ALA A 383 -7.53 16.05 -2.95
N ALA A 384 -7.16 17.20 -3.52
CA ALA A 384 -6.74 18.36 -2.74
C ALA A 384 -7.85 18.83 -1.81
N ALA A 385 -9.10 18.92 -2.29
CA ALA A 385 -10.25 19.29 -1.46
C ALA A 385 -10.46 18.32 -0.29
N VAL A 386 -10.37 17.02 -0.53
CA VAL A 386 -10.45 15.98 0.52
C VAL A 386 -9.36 16.17 1.58
N LEU A 387 -8.11 16.43 1.16
CA LEU A 387 -7.00 16.67 2.10
C LEU A 387 -7.17 17.96 2.88
N LEU A 388 -7.69 19.03 2.26
CA LEU A 388 -7.98 20.31 2.94
C LEU A 388 -9.09 20.16 3.96
N LEU A 389 -10.16 19.43 3.64
CA LEU A 389 -11.24 19.13 4.59
C LEU A 389 -10.71 18.31 5.77
N LEU A 390 -9.85 17.33 5.50
CA LEU A 390 -9.19 16.57 6.55
C LEU A 390 -8.27 17.47 7.40
N ALA A 391 -7.47 18.35 6.79
CA ALA A 391 -6.63 19.31 7.49
C ALA A 391 -7.44 20.24 8.40
N ALA A 392 -8.54 20.81 7.88
CA ALA A 392 -9.44 21.66 8.65
C ALA A 392 -10.01 20.94 9.88
N ARG A 393 -10.38 19.67 9.73
CA ARG A 393 -10.87 18.85 10.87
C ARG A 393 -9.82 18.67 11.95
N TRP A 394 -8.54 18.48 11.58
CA TRP A 394 -7.43 18.27 12.52
C TRP A 394 -6.96 19.57 13.21
N LEU A 395 -7.34 20.73 12.70
CA LEU A 395 -7.17 22.03 13.39
C LEU A 395 -8.21 22.26 14.51
N LEU A 396 -9.33 21.53 14.48
CA LEU A 396 -10.35 21.62 15.51
C LEU A 396 -10.01 20.71 16.69
N PRO A 397 -10.19 21.20 17.93
CA PRO A 397 -9.88 20.38 19.10
C PRO A 397 -10.77 19.14 19.15
N PHE A 398 -10.16 18.00 19.53
CA PHE A 398 -10.92 16.81 19.88
C PHE A 398 -11.53 17.03 21.26
N ARG A 399 -12.86 17.03 21.37
CA ARG A 399 -13.52 17.02 22.67
C ARG A 399 -13.19 15.69 23.34
N GLU A 400 -12.42 15.72 24.42
CA GLU A 400 -12.33 14.57 25.28
C GLU A 400 -13.72 14.22 25.80
N PRO A 401 -14.17 12.96 25.73
CA PRO A 401 -15.38 12.55 26.41
C PRO A 401 -15.16 12.89 27.89
N ALA A 402 -16.02 13.75 28.42
CA ALA A 402 -15.92 14.20 29.81
C ALA A 402 -15.74 12.99 30.72
N ARG A 403 -14.64 12.95 31.46
CA ARG A 403 -14.39 11.98 32.56
C ARG A 403 -15.40 12.22 33.67
N GLN A 404 -16.68 12.03 33.40
CA GLN A 404 -17.77 12.20 34.39
C GLN A 404 -17.78 11.14 35.49
N GLY A 405 -16.98 10.08 35.36
CA GLY A 405 -16.89 9.02 36.39
C GLY A 405 -15.82 9.23 37.47
N GLN A 406 -14.75 10.00 37.20
CA GLN A 406 -13.69 10.20 38.20
C GLN A 406 -13.94 11.38 39.16
N ALA A 407 -14.72 12.37 38.76
CA ALA A 407 -15.09 13.49 39.63
C ALA A 407 -16.15 13.08 40.67
N ALA A 408 -17.04 12.15 40.31
CA ALA A 408 -18.04 11.62 41.25
C ALA A 408 -17.42 10.71 42.31
N ALA A 409 -16.45 9.87 41.96
CA ALA A 409 -15.77 8.97 42.89
C ALA A 409 -14.84 9.71 43.87
N LEU A 410 -14.35 10.91 43.54
CA LEU A 410 -13.56 11.75 44.45
C LEU A 410 -14.41 12.61 45.38
N GLN A 411 -15.72 12.77 45.10
CA GLN A 411 -16.67 13.46 45.99
C GLN A 411 -17.33 12.52 47.01
N GLU A 412 -17.40 11.21 46.73
CA GLU A 412 -17.93 10.24 47.70
C GLU A 412 -16.92 9.80 48.78
N HIS A 413 -15.65 10.17 48.70
CA HIS A 413 -14.63 9.89 49.69
C HIS A 413 -14.16 11.13 50.48
N ARG A 414 -14.95 12.21 50.49
CA ARG A 414 -14.82 13.33 51.40
C ARG A 414 -16.06 13.42 52.27
#